data_32ab1a3aedce6e16866afc21124ffdc0
#
_entry.id   32ab1a3aedce6e16866afc21124ffdc0
#
_cell.length_a   1.000
_cell.length_b   1.000
_cell.length_c   1.000
_cell.angle_alpha   90.00
_cell.angle_beta   90.00
_cell.angle_gamma   90.00
#
_symmetry.space_group_name_H-M   'P 1'
#
loop_
_entity.id
_entity.type
_entity.pdbx_description
1 polymer ?
#
loop_
_entity_poly.entity_id
_entity_poly.type
_entity_poly.pdbx_seq_one_letter_code
_entity_poly.pdbx_strand_id
1 'polypeptide(L)'
;MKSTKSELDNRAKPSGKPESPDEAVKAGKTDLSRRKLITRIGLGATLLAVGGQAYAFLRSLVPNVLYENPQRFKVGTVDQFGDGAKFIDDKRIFIFREKNTFHCISATCTHLGCTVKMNRLSQPKSVSVRGRVINEQAEFACPCHGSKYYGDGTNYAGPAPRPLAHFKLEIAPEDGQLVVDTSQTVPQDFRLTV
;
A
#
# COMPACT_ATOMS: atom_id res chain seq x y z
N MET A 1 -55.76 -36.89 67.90
CA MET A 1 -55.17 -37.26 69.25
C MET A 1 -53.75 -36.86 69.28
N LYS A 2 -53.42 -36.01 70.26
CA LYS A 2 -52.15 -35.83 70.99
C LYS A 2 -50.87 -35.72 70.22
N SER A 3 -50.29 -34.49 70.15
CA SER A 3 -49.39 -33.89 71.20
C SER A 3 -48.04 -34.50 71.19
N THR A 4 -46.98 -33.72 70.91
CA THR A 4 -46.10 -32.95 71.80
C THR A 4 -45.00 -32.32 70.93
N LYS A 5 -44.84 -31.05 70.78
CA LYS A 5 -44.24 -30.00 71.61
C LYS A 5 -42.83 -30.36 72.13
N SER A 6 -41.97 -29.46 71.87
CA SER A 6 -40.61 -29.21 72.42
C SER A 6 -39.44 -29.99 71.81
N GLU A 7 -38.63 -29.30 71.07
CA GLU A 7 -37.28 -28.96 71.58
C GLU A 7 -36.80 -27.76 70.84
N LEU A 8 -36.85 -26.68 71.55
CA LEU A 8 -36.26 -25.39 71.26
C LEU A 8 -34.83 -25.40 71.76
N ASP A 9 -34.01 -24.68 71.01
CA ASP A 9 -32.97 -23.92 71.58
C ASP A 9 -31.58 -24.61 71.78
N ASN A 10 -30.75 -24.38 70.79
CA ASN A 10 -29.33 -24.03 71.12
C ASN A 10 -28.70 -23.32 69.94
N ARG A 11 -29.06 -22.08 69.72
CA ARG A 11 -28.31 -21.18 68.83
C ARG A 11 -27.23 -20.53 69.69
N ALA A 12 -26.06 -21.12 69.70
CA ALA A 12 -24.88 -20.52 70.28
C ALA A 12 -24.53 -19.24 69.50
N LYS A 13 -24.73 -18.13 70.16
CA LYS A 13 -24.31 -16.79 69.76
C LYS A 13 -22.83 -16.68 69.86
N PRO A 14 -22.06 -16.34 68.78
CA PRO A 14 -20.66 -15.99 68.97
C PRO A 14 -20.58 -14.57 69.56
N SER A 15 -20.41 -14.46 70.84
CA SER A 15 -20.02 -13.23 71.52
C SER A 15 -18.52 -13.07 71.40
N GLY A 16 -18.10 -12.45 70.32
CA GLY A 16 -16.75 -11.92 70.18
C GLY A 16 -16.84 -10.40 70.07
N LYS A 17 -17.00 -9.76 71.20
CA LYS A 17 -16.80 -8.32 71.33
C LYS A 17 -15.28 -8.09 71.25
N PRO A 18 -14.76 -7.19 70.41
CA PRO A 18 -13.33 -6.92 70.36
C PRO A 18 -12.88 -6.39 71.76
N GLU A 19 -11.84 -7.02 72.29
CA GLU A 19 -11.40 -6.87 73.66
C GLU A 19 -10.51 -5.65 73.89
N SER A 20 -10.21 -4.85 72.83
CA SER A 20 -9.56 -3.53 73.02
C SER A 20 -9.86 -2.59 71.82
N PRO A 21 -9.94 -1.28 72.06
CA PRO A 21 -10.08 -0.28 71.00
C PRO A 21 -8.89 -0.25 70.00
N ASP A 22 -7.74 -0.74 70.44
CA ASP A 22 -6.51 -0.76 69.60
C ASP A 22 -6.52 -1.85 68.53
N GLU A 23 -7.17 -3.00 68.72
CA GLU A 23 -7.30 -4.06 67.71
C GLU A 23 -8.26 -3.68 66.63
N ALA A 24 -9.37 -3.00 66.93
CA ALA A 24 -10.33 -2.50 65.97
C ALA A 24 -9.67 -1.40 65.06
N VAL A 25 -8.81 -0.57 65.64
CA VAL A 25 -8.07 0.48 64.89
C VAL A 25 -7.03 -0.11 63.97
N LYS A 26 -6.33 -1.19 64.38
CA LYS A 26 -5.35 -1.88 63.55
C LYS A 26 -5.98 -2.62 62.37
N ALA A 27 -7.09 -3.33 62.59
CA ALA A 27 -7.84 -4.02 61.54
C ALA A 27 -8.34 -3.05 60.48
N GLY A 28 -8.91 -1.90 60.88
CA GLY A 28 -9.39 -0.87 59.98
C GLY A 28 -8.26 -0.20 59.14
N LYS A 29 -7.10 0.01 59.72
CA LYS A 29 -5.92 0.60 59.02
C LYS A 29 -5.32 -0.34 57.96
N THR A 30 -5.27 -1.63 58.24
CA THR A 30 -4.72 -2.62 57.27
C THR A 30 -5.65 -2.82 56.06
N ASP A 31 -6.97 -2.85 56.26
CA ASP A 31 -7.93 -2.99 55.18
C ASP A 31 -7.97 -1.77 54.27
N LEU A 32 -7.90 -0.57 54.83
CA LEU A 32 -7.81 0.67 54.04
C LEU A 32 -6.51 0.73 53.21
N SER A 33 -5.41 0.23 53.71
CA SER A 33 -4.15 0.16 53.02
C SER A 33 -4.20 -0.84 51.83
N ARG A 34 -4.73 -2.02 52.04
CA ARG A 34 -4.89 -3.06 51.02
C ARG A 34 -5.83 -2.61 49.92
N ARG A 35 -6.95 -2.03 50.24
CA ARG A 35 -7.92 -1.46 49.26
C ARG A 35 -7.28 -0.38 48.39
N LYS A 36 -6.54 0.57 49.00
CA LYS A 36 -5.82 1.61 48.27
C LYS A 36 -4.74 1.05 47.36
N LEU A 37 -4.02 0.01 47.82
CA LEU A 37 -2.99 -0.66 47.00
C LEU A 37 -3.64 -1.33 45.74
N ILE A 38 -4.68 -2.13 45.97
CA ILE A 38 -5.38 -2.83 44.88
C ILE A 38 -5.96 -1.83 43.88
N THR A 39 -6.58 -0.74 44.37
CA THR A 39 -7.14 0.31 43.48
C THR A 39 -6.05 0.99 42.67
N ARG A 40 -4.88 1.29 43.24
CA ARG A 40 -3.76 1.92 42.51
C ARG A 40 -3.18 0.98 41.46
N ILE A 41 -3.00 -0.32 41.81
CA ILE A 41 -2.54 -1.34 40.84
C ILE A 41 -3.54 -1.51 39.73
N GLY A 42 -4.84 -1.63 40.05
CA GLY A 42 -5.91 -1.76 39.08
C GLY A 42 -5.99 -0.56 38.14
N LEU A 43 -5.93 0.66 38.68
CA LEU A 43 -5.95 1.89 37.87
C LEU A 43 -4.70 1.97 36.96
N GLY A 44 -3.51 1.64 37.49
CA GLY A 44 -2.28 1.61 36.71
C GLY A 44 -2.33 0.60 35.57
N ALA A 45 -2.83 -0.62 35.85
CA ALA A 45 -2.99 -1.65 34.84
C ALA A 45 -4.00 -1.24 33.74
N THR A 46 -5.13 -0.63 34.15
CA THR A 46 -6.13 -0.14 33.19
C THR A 46 -5.56 0.98 32.32
N LEU A 47 -4.84 1.93 32.91
CA LEU A 47 -4.21 3.02 32.14
C LEU A 47 -3.17 2.48 31.13
N LEU A 48 -2.35 1.50 31.54
CA LEU A 48 -1.40 0.86 30.64
C LEU A 48 -2.10 0.09 29.51
N ALA A 49 -3.17 -0.64 29.81
CA ALA A 49 -3.94 -1.37 28.80
C ALA A 49 -4.59 -0.42 27.79
N VAL A 50 -5.30 0.62 28.27
CA VAL A 50 -5.95 1.61 27.39
C VAL A 50 -4.92 2.42 26.61
N GLY A 51 -3.83 2.85 27.26
CA GLY A 51 -2.75 3.58 26.60
C GLY A 51 -2.02 2.74 25.54
N GLY A 52 -1.74 1.47 25.86
CA GLY A 52 -1.15 0.53 24.92
C GLY A 52 -2.05 0.27 23.70
N GLN A 53 -3.35 0.09 23.93
CA GLN A 53 -4.33 -0.08 22.85
C GLN A 53 -4.44 1.17 21.95
N ALA A 54 -4.50 2.34 22.58
CA ALA A 54 -4.52 3.61 21.85
C ALA A 54 -3.25 3.82 21.02
N TYR A 55 -2.09 3.53 21.59
CA TYR A 55 -0.81 3.58 20.89
C TYR A 55 -0.78 2.61 19.69
N ALA A 56 -1.18 1.35 19.90
CA ALA A 56 -1.24 0.37 18.81
C ALA A 56 -2.18 0.81 17.68
N PHE A 57 -3.34 1.36 18.04
CA PHE A 57 -4.29 1.90 17.08
C PHE A 57 -3.69 3.07 16.29
N LEU A 58 -3.13 4.07 16.96
CA LEU A 58 -2.48 5.20 16.29
C LEU A 58 -1.31 4.74 15.42
N ARG A 59 -0.54 3.78 15.89
CA ARG A 59 0.60 3.20 15.13
C ARG A 59 0.14 2.46 13.87
N SER A 60 -1.03 1.83 13.90
CA SER A 60 -1.59 1.13 12.74
C SER A 60 -2.05 2.07 11.62
N LEU A 61 -2.34 3.34 11.94
CA LEU A 61 -2.69 4.35 10.94
C LEU A 61 -1.48 4.85 10.13
N VAL A 62 -0.27 4.57 10.61
CA VAL A 62 0.97 4.91 9.91
C VAL A 62 1.53 3.64 9.26
N PRO A 63 1.50 3.49 7.94
CA PRO A 63 2.07 2.33 7.28
C PRO A 63 3.57 2.23 7.56
N ASN A 64 4.00 1.05 8.00
CA ASN A 64 5.41 0.78 8.34
C ASN A 64 6.28 0.51 7.12
N VAL A 65 5.67 0.15 6.00
CA VAL A 65 6.37 -0.26 4.79
C VAL A 65 5.67 0.36 3.60
N LEU A 66 6.40 1.17 2.88
CA LEU A 66 6.02 1.58 1.53
C LEU A 66 6.43 0.42 0.62
N TYR A 67 5.48 -0.44 0.26
CA TYR A 67 5.67 -1.47 -0.78
C TYR A 67 5.61 -0.85 -2.18
N GLU A 68 6.26 0.28 -2.36
CA GLU A 68 6.42 0.84 -3.69
C GLU A 68 7.52 0.08 -4.40
N ASN A 69 7.20 -0.49 -5.56
CA ASN A 69 8.22 -1.02 -6.44
C ASN A 69 9.24 0.08 -6.74
N PRO A 70 10.55 -0.25 -6.77
CA PRO A 70 11.55 0.75 -7.13
C PRO A 70 11.14 1.41 -8.43
N GLN A 71 10.94 2.72 -8.38
CA GLN A 71 10.49 3.49 -9.55
C GLN A 71 11.63 3.68 -10.56
N ARG A 72 12.87 3.55 -10.09
CA ARG A 72 14.07 3.57 -10.92
C ARG A 72 14.73 2.19 -10.92
N PHE A 73 14.85 1.58 -12.10
CA PHE A 73 15.38 0.22 -12.24
C PHE A 73 16.13 0.05 -13.57
N LYS A 74 17.08 -0.86 -13.57
CA LYS A 74 17.85 -1.27 -14.75
C LYS A 74 17.06 -2.30 -15.56
N VAL A 75 17.09 -2.19 -16.87
CA VAL A 75 16.35 -3.08 -17.79
C VAL A 75 17.27 -3.90 -18.69
N GLY A 76 18.57 -3.67 -18.62
CA GLY A 76 19.60 -4.40 -19.37
C GLY A 76 20.49 -3.47 -20.20
N THR A 77 21.47 -4.06 -20.87
CA THR A 77 22.40 -3.32 -21.73
C THR A 77 21.75 -2.96 -23.07
N VAL A 78 22.20 -1.88 -23.67
CA VAL A 78 21.71 -1.36 -24.96
C VAL A 78 21.68 -2.45 -26.04
N ASP A 79 22.69 -3.34 -26.08
CA ASP A 79 22.85 -4.39 -27.08
C ASP A 79 21.77 -5.49 -26.97
N GLN A 80 21.11 -5.63 -25.82
CA GLN A 80 20.04 -6.60 -25.60
C GLN A 80 18.71 -6.17 -26.25
N PHE A 81 18.64 -4.94 -26.74
CA PHE A 81 17.46 -4.39 -27.40
C PHE A 81 17.73 -4.32 -28.89
N GLY A 82 17.07 -5.18 -29.67
CA GLY A 82 17.00 -5.04 -31.13
C GLY A 82 16.12 -3.86 -31.55
N ASP A 83 16.18 -3.49 -32.82
CA ASP A 83 15.26 -2.48 -33.38
C ASP A 83 13.79 -2.89 -33.19
N GLY A 84 12.97 -1.93 -32.80
CA GLY A 84 11.55 -2.09 -32.54
C GLY A 84 11.19 -2.01 -31.06
N ALA A 85 10.07 -2.63 -30.70
CA ALA A 85 9.52 -2.57 -29.36
C ALA A 85 9.75 -3.87 -28.57
N LYS A 86 10.21 -3.74 -27.34
CA LYS A 86 10.31 -4.83 -26.36
C LYS A 86 9.39 -4.55 -25.18
N PHE A 87 8.50 -5.49 -24.86
CA PHE A 87 7.62 -5.40 -23.70
C PHE A 87 8.31 -5.99 -22.47
N ILE A 88 8.30 -5.26 -21.36
CA ILE A 88 8.77 -5.69 -20.04
C ILE A 88 7.55 -5.89 -19.16
N ASP A 89 7.16 -7.15 -18.99
CA ASP A 89 5.86 -7.50 -18.38
C ASP A 89 5.81 -7.15 -16.89
N ASP A 90 6.83 -7.48 -16.10
CA ASP A 90 6.91 -7.21 -14.66
C ASP A 90 6.86 -5.72 -14.30
N LYS A 91 7.29 -4.87 -15.23
CA LYS A 91 7.29 -3.40 -15.09
C LYS A 91 6.17 -2.71 -15.87
N ARG A 92 5.46 -3.46 -16.72
CA ARG A 92 4.37 -2.97 -17.56
C ARG A 92 4.76 -1.75 -18.40
N ILE A 93 5.89 -1.88 -19.10
CA ILE A 93 6.45 -0.85 -19.98
C ILE A 93 6.84 -1.43 -21.33
N PHE A 94 6.80 -0.59 -22.35
CA PHE A 94 7.38 -0.86 -23.65
C PHE A 94 8.65 -0.02 -23.82
N ILE A 95 9.75 -0.65 -24.22
CA ILE A 95 10.97 0.04 -24.61
C ILE A 95 11.07 -0.08 -26.11
N PHE A 96 11.20 1.06 -26.77
CA PHE A 96 11.38 1.18 -28.21
C PHE A 96 12.82 1.53 -28.49
N ARG A 97 13.39 0.86 -29.48
CA ARG A 97 14.66 1.22 -30.10
C ARG A 97 14.42 1.57 -31.56
N GLU A 98 14.87 2.75 -31.96
CA GLU A 98 14.88 3.23 -33.32
C GLU A 98 16.33 3.61 -33.67
N LYS A 99 17.06 2.69 -34.29
CA LYS A 99 18.50 2.84 -34.54
C LYS A 99 19.32 3.10 -33.27
N ASN A 100 19.73 4.36 -33.04
CA ASN A 100 20.50 4.79 -31.88
C ASN A 100 19.66 5.54 -30.83
N THR A 101 18.35 5.56 -30.97
CA THR A 101 17.49 6.26 -30.03
C THR A 101 16.56 5.32 -29.31
N PHE A 102 16.31 5.64 -28.04
CA PHE A 102 15.43 4.87 -27.16
C PHE A 102 14.34 5.75 -26.57
N HIS A 103 13.15 5.19 -26.42
CA HIS A 103 12.09 5.79 -25.62
C HIS A 103 11.28 4.72 -24.90
N CYS A 104 10.61 5.12 -23.82
CA CYS A 104 9.85 4.21 -22.97
C CYS A 104 8.41 4.69 -22.85
N ILE A 105 7.44 3.79 -23.10
CA ILE A 105 6.00 4.06 -22.99
C ILE A 105 5.42 3.13 -21.93
N SER A 106 4.58 3.67 -21.07
CA SER A 106 3.80 2.89 -20.10
C SER A 106 2.82 1.95 -20.79
N ALA A 107 2.78 0.70 -20.37
CA ALA A 107 1.74 -0.25 -20.78
C ALA A 107 0.48 -0.16 -19.92
N THR A 108 0.36 0.84 -19.06
CA THR A 108 -0.77 1.00 -18.15
C THR A 108 -1.82 1.92 -18.78
N CYS A 109 -2.99 1.37 -19.06
CA CYS A 109 -4.14 2.11 -19.59
C CYS A 109 -4.56 3.23 -18.62
N THR A 110 -4.73 4.45 -19.14
CA THR A 110 -5.09 5.63 -18.34
C THR A 110 -6.56 5.66 -17.91
N HIS A 111 -7.38 4.69 -18.33
CA HIS A 111 -8.75 4.54 -17.84
C HIS A 111 -8.79 3.95 -16.43
N LEU A 112 -8.46 2.67 -16.27
CA LEU A 112 -8.51 1.95 -14.98
C LEU A 112 -7.28 1.06 -14.75
N GLY A 113 -6.15 1.36 -15.37
CA GLY A 113 -4.89 0.71 -15.07
C GLY A 113 -4.68 -0.68 -15.67
N CYS A 114 -5.52 -1.15 -16.61
CA CYS A 114 -5.29 -2.41 -17.32
C CYS A 114 -4.02 -2.36 -18.18
N THR A 115 -3.38 -3.51 -18.43
CA THR A 115 -2.23 -3.58 -19.33
C THR A 115 -2.71 -3.51 -20.79
N VAL A 116 -2.20 -2.53 -21.55
CA VAL A 116 -2.46 -2.43 -22.97
C VAL A 116 -1.61 -3.42 -23.75
N LYS A 117 -2.14 -3.89 -24.88
CA LYS A 117 -1.42 -4.75 -25.82
C LYS A 117 -1.00 -3.93 -27.04
N MET A 118 0.20 -4.18 -27.51
CA MET A 118 0.70 -3.59 -28.76
C MET A 118 0.31 -4.49 -29.94
N ASN A 119 -0.35 -3.90 -30.93
CA ASN A 119 -0.69 -4.54 -32.20
C ASN A 119 0.15 -3.90 -33.31
N ARG A 120 0.97 -4.68 -34.00
CA ARG A 120 1.69 -4.20 -35.18
C ARG A 120 0.72 -4.07 -36.33
N LEU A 121 0.81 -2.98 -37.06
CA LEU A 121 0.01 -2.76 -38.27
C LEU A 121 0.65 -3.53 -39.45
N SER A 122 -0.18 -4.14 -40.27
CA SER A 122 0.28 -4.83 -41.49
C SER A 122 0.90 -3.86 -42.50
N GLN A 123 0.45 -2.62 -42.48
CA GLN A 123 0.97 -1.53 -43.32
C GLN A 123 1.11 -0.27 -42.44
N PRO A 124 2.22 0.46 -42.57
CA PRO A 124 2.39 1.74 -41.90
C PRO A 124 1.26 2.71 -42.33
N LYS A 125 0.73 3.44 -41.36
CA LYS A 125 -0.34 4.41 -41.59
C LYS A 125 0.12 5.80 -41.13
N SER A 126 0.06 6.78 -42.03
CA SER A 126 0.31 8.17 -41.67
C SER A 126 -0.93 8.80 -41.04
N VAL A 127 -0.79 9.28 -39.81
CA VAL A 127 -1.89 9.91 -39.04
C VAL A 127 -1.46 11.29 -38.60
N SER A 128 -2.34 12.25 -38.68
CA SER A 128 -2.09 13.58 -38.12
C SER A 128 -2.61 13.63 -36.66
N VAL A 129 -1.69 13.74 -35.71
CA VAL A 129 -1.99 13.80 -34.30
C VAL A 129 -1.53 15.14 -33.75
N ARG A 130 -2.46 15.94 -33.25
CA ARG A 130 -2.16 17.26 -32.67
C ARG A 130 -1.28 18.15 -33.59
N GLY A 131 -1.52 18.09 -34.90
CA GLY A 131 -0.77 18.89 -35.89
C GLY A 131 0.58 18.31 -36.30
N ARG A 132 0.96 17.14 -35.81
CA ARG A 132 2.13 16.38 -36.24
C ARG A 132 1.71 15.17 -37.04
N VAL A 133 2.36 14.94 -38.19
CA VAL A 133 2.18 13.69 -38.95
C VAL A 133 3.13 12.64 -38.34
N ILE A 134 2.54 11.57 -37.83
CA ILE A 134 3.27 10.41 -37.33
C ILE A 134 3.04 9.22 -38.26
N ASN A 135 4.07 8.45 -38.47
CA ASN A 135 4.02 7.25 -39.31
C ASN A 135 3.83 6.04 -38.39
N GLU A 136 2.59 5.61 -38.24
CA GLU A 136 2.18 4.55 -37.33
C GLU A 136 2.57 3.19 -37.87
N GLN A 137 3.39 2.45 -37.10
CA GLN A 137 3.74 1.06 -37.37
C GLN A 137 3.05 0.10 -36.38
N ALA A 138 2.55 0.63 -35.29
CA ALA A 138 1.85 -0.12 -34.27
C ALA A 138 0.79 0.75 -33.57
N GLU A 139 -0.20 0.11 -32.98
CA GLU A 139 -1.22 0.72 -32.13
C GLU A 139 -1.26 -0.02 -30.79
N PHE A 140 -1.69 0.67 -29.74
CA PHE A 140 -1.98 0.01 -28.48
C PHE A 140 -3.49 -0.12 -28.27
N ALA A 141 -3.92 -1.28 -27.78
CA ALA A 141 -5.31 -1.56 -27.46
C ALA A 141 -5.43 -2.07 -26.03
N CYS A 142 -6.37 -1.51 -25.28
CA CYS A 142 -6.72 -1.98 -23.96
C CYS A 142 -7.85 -3.02 -24.07
N PRO A 143 -7.63 -4.29 -23.63
CA PRO A 143 -8.62 -5.34 -23.77
C PRO A 143 -9.81 -5.18 -22.82
N CYS A 144 -9.68 -4.39 -21.75
CA CYS A 144 -10.72 -4.28 -20.73
C CYS A 144 -11.93 -3.49 -21.21
N HIS A 145 -11.75 -2.29 -21.77
CA HIS A 145 -12.84 -1.40 -22.18
C HIS A 145 -12.61 -0.76 -23.57
N GLY A 146 -11.72 -1.35 -24.37
CA GLY A 146 -11.55 -0.96 -25.76
C GLY A 146 -10.86 0.38 -26.01
N SER A 147 -10.16 0.95 -25.02
CA SER A 147 -9.35 2.16 -25.26
C SER A 147 -8.24 1.86 -26.24
N LYS A 148 -8.04 2.76 -27.20
CA LYS A 148 -7.02 2.63 -28.25
C LYS A 148 -6.10 3.84 -28.26
N TYR A 149 -4.84 3.57 -28.56
CA TYR A 149 -3.80 4.59 -28.61
C TYR A 149 -2.95 4.39 -29.86
N TYR A 150 -2.51 5.48 -30.44
CA TYR A 150 -1.52 5.46 -31.49
C TYR A 150 -0.16 4.93 -30.99
N GLY A 151 0.78 4.63 -31.86
CA GLY A 151 2.09 4.13 -31.52
C GLY A 151 2.93 5.09 -30.68
N ASP A 152 2.62 6.39 -30.72
CA ASP A 152 3.20 7.39 -29.82
C ASP A 152 2.52 7.44 -28.43
N GLY A 153 1.54 6.59 -28.19
CA GLY A 153 0.76 6.56 -26.93
C GLY A 153 -0.40 7.54 -26.86
N THR A 154 -0.66 8.34 -27.87
CA THR A 154 -1.81 9.28 -27.89
C THR A 154 -3.13 8.52 -27.99
N ASN A 155 -4.05 8.75 -27.03
CA ASN A 155 -5.37 8.13 -27.06
C ASN A 155 -6.24 8.71 -28.16
N TYR A 156 -6.92 7.84 -28.93
CA TYR A 156 -7.80 8.27 -30.03
C TYR A 156 -9.20 7.65 -29.98
N ALA A 157 -9.40 6.57 -29.22
CA ALA A 157 -10.71 5.93 -29.05
C ALA A 157 -10.87 5.29 -27.68
N GLY A 158 -12.13 5.12 -27.25
CA GLY A 158 -12.49 4.50 -25.96
C GLY A 158 -12.47 5.48 -24.78
N PRO A 159 -12.67 4.95 -23.55
CA PRO A 159 -12.90 5.78 -22.38
C PRO A 159 -11.61 6.35 -21.73
N ALA A 160 -10.42 6.07 -22.26
CA ALA A 160 -9.16 6.57 -21.68
C ALA A 160 -9.06 8.10 -21.81
N PRO A 161 -8.89 8.84 -20.70
CA PRO A 161 -8.94 10.31 -20.72
C PRO A 161 -7.62 10.97 -21.13
N ARG A 162 -6.51 10.24 -21.16
CA ARG A 162 -5.16 10.78 -21.34
C ARG A 162 -4.30 9.84 -22.19
N PRO A 163 -3.23 10.35 -22.84
CA PRO A 163 -2.20 9.52 -23.45
C PRO A 163 -1.53 8.58 -22.46
N LEU A 164 -0.86 7.55 -22.97
CA LEU A 164 0.06 6.73 -22.19
C LEU A 164 1.25 7.58 -21.75
N ALA A 165 1.72 7.37 -20.53
CA ALA A 165 2.87 8.09 -20.01
C ALA A 165 4.16 7.65 -20.71
N HIS A 166 5.04 8.59 -20.98
CA HIS A 166 6.41 8.34 -21.40
C HIS A 166 7.30 8.50 -20.17
N PHE A 167 8.22 7.57 -19.97
CA PHE A 167 9.12 7.56 -18.83
C PHE A 167 10.53 7.95 -19.24
N LYS A 168 11.23 8.59 -18.30
CA LYS A 168 12.61 8.99 -18.52
C LYS A 168 13.50 7.77 -18.65
N LEU A 169 14.37 7.80 -19.66
CA LEU A 169 15.44 6.84 -19.86
C LEU A 169 16.80 7.50 -19.62
N GLU A 170 17.70 6.76 -19.00
CA GLU A 170 19.08 7.16 -18.75
C GLU A 170 20.01 5.96 -18.97
N ILE A 171 21.29 6.22 -19.19
CA ILE A 171 22.32 5.19 -19.17
C ILE A 171 23.02 5.26 -17.82
N ALA A 172 23.14 4.13 -17.14
CA ALA A 172 23.88 4.03 -15.90
C ALA A 172 25.37 4.19 -16.19
N PRO A 173 26.03 5.19 -15.60
CA PRO A 173 27.44 5.47 -15.91
C PRO A 173 28.40 4.36 -15.44
N GLU A 174 27.95 3.56 -14.45
CA GLU A 174 28.78 2.51 -13.86
C GLU A 174 28.88 1.24 -14.73
N ASP A 175 27.88 0.91 -15.54
CA ASP A 175 27.82 -0.35 -16.28
C ASP A 175 27.18 -0.25 -17.68
N GLY A 176 26.83 0.96 -18.11
CA GLY A 176 26.23 1.19 -19.43
C GLY A 176 24.83 0.60 -19.61
N GLN A 177 24.16 0.17 -18.53
CA GLN A 177 22.81 -0.34 -18.62
C GLN A 177 21.77 0.76 -18.78
N LEU A 178 20.71 0.44 -19.52
CA LEU A 178 19.56 1.30 -19.66
C LEU A 178 18.75 1.30 -18.34
N VAL A 179 18.48 2.48 -17.82
CA VAL A 179 17.71 2.72 -16.59
C VAL A 179 16.42 3.42 -16.96
N VAL A 180 15.31 2.90 -16.46
CA VAL A 180 13.99 3.53 -16.56
C VAL A 180 13.63 4.15 -15.22
N ASP A 181 13.20 5.40 -15.25
CA ASP A 181 12.65 6.10 -14.08
C ASP A 181 11.15 6.38 -14.30
N THR A 182 10.30 5.55 -13.70
CA THR A 182 8.84 5.67 -13.81
C THR A 182 8.26 6.78 -12.93
N SER A 183 9.07 7.39 -12.04
CA SER A 183 8.66 8.57 -11.28
C SER A 183 8.68 9.85 -12.12
N GLN A 184 9.46 9.85 -13.20
CA GLN A 184 9.64 11.00 -14.07
C GLN A 184 8.97 10.75 -15.43
N THR A 185 7.90 11.48 -15.67
CA THR A 185 7.26 11.52 -17.00
C THR A 185 7.94 12.57 -17.86
N VAL A 186 8.14 12.22 -19.12
CA VAL A 186 8.78 13.07 -20.13
C VAL A 186 7.80 13.34 -21.29
N PRO A 187 8.03 14.38 -22.10
CA PRO A 187 7.26 14.62 -23.32
C PRO A 187 7.34 13.43 -24.30
N GLN A 188 6.29 13.27 -25.12
CA GLN A 188 6.19 12.15 -26.09
C GLN A 188 7.29 12.12 -27.15
N ASP A 189 7.93 13.27 -27.38
CA ASP A 189 9.06 13.43 -28.33
C ASP A 189 10.43 13.22 -27.68
N PHE A 190 10.47 12.94 -26.37
CA PHE A 190 11.73 12.60 -25.69
C PHE A 190 12.35 11.34 -26.31
N ARG A 191 13.63 11.45 -26.65
CA ARG A 191 14.45 10.34 -27.15
C ARG A 191 15.82 10.38 -26.48
N LEU A 192 16.21 9.25 -25.92
CA LEU A 192 17.57 9.04 -25.44
C LEU A 192 18.43 8.57 -26.61
N THR A 193 19.47 9.31 -26.96
CA THR A 193 20.44 8.92 -27.97
C THR A 193 21.63 8.23 -27.32
N VAL A 194 22.08 7.12 -27.89
CA VAL A 194 23.16 6.25 -27.39
C VAL A 194 24.26 6.15 -28.44
#